data_05fcab94c338c519b77dbcf8ee720b7c
#
_entry.id   05fcab94c338c519b77dbcf8ee720b7c
#
_cell.length_a   1.000
_cell.length_b   1.000
_cell.length_c   1.000
_cell.angle_alpha   90.00
_cell.angle_beta   90.00
_cell.angle_gamma   90.00
#
_symmetry.space_group_name_H-M   'P 1'
#
loop_
_entity.id
_entity.type
_entity.pdbx_description
1 polymer ?
#
loop_
_entity_poly.entity_id
_entity_poly.type
_entity_poly.pdbx_seq_one_letter_code
_entity_poly.pdbx_strand_id
1 'polypeptide(L)'
;MANFIKPYNDDPFVGHLATPITSSAVTRALLKNLPAYRFGLTPLSRGLEIGLAHGYFLLGPFVTLGPLRNSDIALFSGFLSTIGLIIILTLGLSIYGAAVFNKNKSTGETNFGALQTKKA
;
A
#
# COMPACT_ATOMS: atom_id res chain seq x y z
N MET A 1 -30.77 -18.50 -5.73
CA MET A 1 -30.29 -17.13 -5.92
C MET A 1 -28.81 -17.07 -5.50
N ALA A 2 -27.95 -16.57 -6.36
CA ALA A 2 -26.55 -16.45 -6.01
C ALA A 2 -26.34 -15.32 -4.99
N ASN A 3 -25.72 -15.63 -3.86
CA ASN A 3 -25.39 -14.64 -2.86
C ASN A 3 -24.04 -14.02 -3.18
N PHE A 4 -24.04 -12.85 -3.80
CA PHE A 4 -22.81 -12.12 -4.13
C PHE A 4 -22.17 -11.44 -2.91
N ILE A 5 -22.96 -11.17 -1.89
CA ILE A 5 -22.51 -10.51 -0.67
C ILE A 5 -22.68 -11.49 0.49
N LYS A 6 -21.58 -11.78 1.19
CA LYS A 6 -21.56 -12.70 2.32
C LYS A 6 -20.81 -12.07 3.50
N PRO A 7 -21.05 -12.53 4.74
CA PRO A 7 -20.19 -12.18 5.84
C PRO A 7 -18.75 -12.63 5.54
N TYR A 8 -17.77 -11.81 5.90
CA TYR A 8 -16.36 -12.15 5.69
C TYR A 8 -15.96 -13.36 6.54
N ASN A 9 -15.43 -14.40 5.89
CA ASN A 9 -15.10 -15.71 6.50
C ASN A 9 -16.31 -16.40 7.17
N ASP A 10 -17.51 -16.18 6.68
CA ASP A 10 -18.77 -16.69 7.25
C ASP A 10 -19.01 -16.26 8.72
N ASP A 11 -18.34 -15.21 9.17
CA ASP A 11 -18.46 -14.67 10.52
C ASP A 11 -19.25 -13.34 10.47
N PRO A 12 -20.53 -13.33 10.91
CA PRO A 12 -21.35 -12.12 10.88
C PRO A 12 -20.91 -11.04 11.88
N PHE A 13 -20.04 -11.37 12.82
CA PHE A 13 -19.55 -10.43 13.84
C PHE A 13 -18.32 -9.66 13.38
N VAL A 14 -17.68 -10.06 12.28
CA VAL A 14 -16.60 -9.29 11.67
C VAL A 14 -17.20 -8.10 10.91
N GLY A 15 -16.70 -6.92 11.13
CA GLY A 15 -17.17 -5.69 10.50
C GLY A 15 -16.76 -5.55 9.02
N HIS A 16 -16.81 -6.64 8.24
CA HIS A 16 -16.40 -6.68 6.85
C HIS A 16 -17.28 -7.65 6.08
N LEU A 17 -17.43 -7.41 4.77
CA LEU A 17 -18.22 -8.24 3.86
C LEU A 17 -17.35 -8.83 2.76
N ALA A 18 -17.61 -10.07 2.40
CA ALA A 18 -17.05 -10.69 1.20
C ALA A 18 -17.95 -10.35 0.00
N THR A 19 -17.42 -9.55 -0.93
CA THR A 19 -18.11 -9.16 -2.17
C THR A 19 -17.29 -9.58 -3.39
N PRO A 20 -17.86 -9.60 -4.60
CA PRO A 20 -17.07 -9.88 -5.81
C PRO A 20 -15.91 -8.90 -6.02
N ILE A 21 -16.02 -7.67 -5.51
CA ILE A 21 -14.96 -6.66 -5.60
C ILE A 21 -13.89 -6.91 -4.55
N THR A 22 -14.26 -7.20 -3.30
CA THR A 22 -13.31 -7.32 -2.17
C THR A 22 -12.66 -8.69 -2.08
N SER A 23 -13.33 -9.75 -2.51
CA SER A 23 -12.92 -11.14 -2.26
C SER A 23 -12.81 -12.01 -3.51
N SER A 24 -12.88 -11.42 -4.72
CA SER A 24 -12.71 -12.17 -5.95
C SER A 24 -11.27 -12.66 -6.11
N ALA A 25 -11.05 -13.68 -6.94
CA ALA A 25 -9.71 -14.18 -7.25
C ALA A 25 -8.82 -13.09 -7.85
N VAL A 26 -9.37 -12.23 -8.69
CA VAL A 26 -8.65 -11.10 -9.30
C VAL A 26 -8.19 -10.11 -8.24
N THR A 27 -9.08 -9.71 -7.32
CA THR A 27 -8.75 -8.80 -6.24
C THR A 27 -7.68 -9.38 -5.31
N ARG A 28 -7.80 -10.65 -4.95
CA ARG A 28 -6.81 -11.33 -4.11
C ARG A 28 -5.45 -11.41 -4.79
N ALA A 29 -5.41 -11.75 -6.07
CA ALA A 29 -4.17 -11.79 -6.84
C ALA A 29 -3.51 -10.43 -6.92
N LEU A 30 -4.28 -9.36 -7.16
CA LEU A 30 -3.79 -7.99 -7.21
C LEU A 30 -3.22 -7.55 -5.86
N LEU A 31 -3.99 -7.70 -4.78
CA LEU A 31 -3.57 -7.28 -3.44
C LEU A 31 -2.35 -8.07 -2.95
N LYS A 32 -2.30 -9.35 -3.24
CA LYS A 32 -1.18 -10.22 -2.86
C LYS A 32 0.15 -9.76 -3.48
N ASN A 33 0.11 -9.16 -4.67
CA ASN A 33 1.29 -8.69 -5.39
C ASN A 33 1.65 -7.23 -5.10
N LEU A 34 0.79 -6.48 -4.39
CA LEU A 34 1.09 -5.12 -4.01
C LEU A 34 2.20 -5.09 -2.92
N PRO A 35 3.07 -4.07 -2.94
CA PRO A 35 4.19 -4.01 -1.97
C PRO A 35 3.75 -4.07 -0.51
N ALA A 36 2.57 -3.52 -0.19
CA ALA A 36 2.04 -3.53 1.18
C ALA A 36 1.75 -4.95 1.70
N TYR A 37 1.40 -5.88 0.82
CA TYR A 37 0.95 -7.23 1.18
C TYR A 37 1.84 -8.34 0.63
N ARG A 38 2.84 -8.02 -0.19
CA ARG A 38 3.73 -9.01 -0.79
C ARG A 38 4.61 -9.67 0.25
N PHE A 39 4.80 -10.98 0.10
CA PHE A 39 5.68 -11.75 0.95
C PHE A 39 7.16 -11.45 0.72
N GLY A 40 7.95 -11.61 1.78
CA GLY A 40 9.40 -11.59 1.68
C GLY A 40 10.03 -10.21 1.59
N LEU A 41 9.24 -9.13 1.66
CA LEU A 41 9.76 -7.78 1.62
C LEU A 41 10.08 -7.26 3.02
N THR A 42 11.22 -6.58 3.14
CA THR A 42 11.56 -5.82 4.35
C THR A 42 10.67 -4.56 4.45
N PRO A 43 10.49 -3.97 5.64
CA PRO A 43 9.77 -2.70 5.75
C PRO A 43 10.35 -1.59 4.88
N LEU A 44 11.67 -1.53 4.74
CA LEU A 44 12.33 -0.57 3.85
C LEU A 44 11.95 -0.76 2.39
N SER A 45 11.97 -2.01 1.90
CA SER A 45 11.60 -2.32 0.51
C SER A 45 10.13 -2.01 0.23
N ARG A 46 9.23 -2.32 1.16
CA ARG A 46 7.80 -1.97 1.04
C ARG A 46 7.62 -0.47 0.96
N GLY A 47 8.24 0.26 1.87
CA GLY A 47 8.17 1.72 1.91
C GLY A 47 8.73 2.36 0.65
N LEU A 48 9.85 1.85 0.14
CA LEU A 48 10.47 2.36 -1.07
C LEU A 48 9.58 2.15 -2.30
N GLU A 49 9.03 0.95 -2.50
CA GLU A 49 8.15 0.68 -3.65
C GLU A 49 6.88 1.53 -3.59
N ILE A 50 6.27 1.66 -2.41
CA ILE A 50 5.07 2.49 -2.23
C ILE A 50 5.41 3.96 -2.49
N GLY A 51 6.53 4.43 -1.96
CA GLY A 51 6.99 5.80 -2.14
C GLY A 51 7.28 6.13 -3.61
N LEU A 52 7.97 5.24 -4.31
CA LEU A 52 8.27 5.41 -5.74
C LEU A 52 7.01 5.46 -6.59
N ALA A 53 6.04 4.58 -6.33
CA ALA A 53 4.77 4.57 -7.06
C ALA A 53 3.99 5.86 -6.85
N HIS A 54 3.90 6.35 -5.61
CA HIS A 54 3.20 7.59 -5.29
C HIS A 54 3.94 8.81 -5.84
N GLY A 55 5.26 8.83 -5.76
CA GLY A 55 6.06 9.92 -6.33
C GLY A 55 5.91 10.02 -7.85
N TYR A 56 5.95 8.89 -8.55
CA TYR A 56 5.72 8.85 -10.00
C TYR A 56 4.33 9.38 -10.37
N PHE A 57 3.32 8.93 -9.67
CA PHE A 57 1.93 9.37 -9.89
C PHE A 57 1.73 10.85 -9.61
N LEU A 58 2.35 11.38 -8.56
CA LEU A 58 2.13 12.76 -8.11
C LEU A 58 3.04 13.78 -8.80
N LEU A 59 3.97 13.34 -9.63
CA LEU A 59 4.82 14.27 -10.41
C LEU A 59 3.98 15.23 -11.25
N GLY A 60 2.95 14.74 -11.94
CA GLY A 60 2.04 15.56 -12.75
C GLY A 60 1.41 16.70 -11.96
N PRO A 61 0.62 16.41 -10.90
CA PRO A 61 0.05 17.43 -10.05
C PRO A 61 1.07 18.39 -9.43
N PHE A 62 2.23 17.92 -9.03
CA PHE A 62 3.26 18.77 -8.43
C PHE A 62 3.84 19.77 -9.42
N VAL A 63 3.97 19.40 -10.70
CA VAL A 63 4.41 20.28 -11.75
C VAL A 63 3.32 21.30 -12.09
N THR A 64 2.09 20.85 -12.27
CA THR A 64 0.98 21.67 -12.80
C THR A 64 0.35 22.58 -11.76
N LEU A 65 0.37 22.20 -10.49
CA LEU A 65 -0.28 22.95 -9.39
C LEU A 65 0.71 23.54 -8.39
N GLY A 66 2.00 23.27 -8.55
CA GLY A 66 3.04 23.72 -7.62
C GLY A 66 3.27 25.23 -7.66
N PRO A 67 4.00 25.78 -6.66
CA PRO A 67 4.25 27.22 -6.57
C PRO A 67 5.09 27.77 -7.73
N LEU A 68 5.91 26.95 -8.36
CA LEU A 68 6.75 27.34 -9.49
C LEU A 68 6.18 26.91 -10.87
N ARG A 69 4.90 26.62 -10.93
CA ARG A 69 4.21 26.10 -12.14
C ARG A 69 4.31 27.01 -13.36
N ASN A 70 4.48 28.31 -13.14
CA ASN A 70 4.55 29.30 -14.23
C ASN A 70 5.99 29.71 -14.57
N SER A 71 6.98 29.02 -14.02
CA SER A 71 8.40 29.29 -14.28
C SER A 71 8.99 28.29 -15.26
N ASP A 72 10.14 28.63 -15.84
CA ASP A 72 10.88 27.74 -16.75
C ASP A 72 11.39 26.48 -16.03
N ILE A 73 11.46 26.50 -14.71
CA ILE A 73 11.91 25.38 -13.88
C ILE A 73 10.75 24.59 -13.25
N ALA A 74 9.54 24.74 -13.73
CA ALA A 74 8.35 24.07 -13.17
C ALA A 74 8.53 22.55 -13.12
N LEU A 75 9.02 21.93 -14.19
CA LEU A 75 9.26 20.50 -14.24
C LEU A 75 10.33 20.06 -13.23
N PHE A 76 11.41 20.79 -13.16
CA PHE A 76 12.50 20.50 -12.19
C PHE A 76 12.03 20.64 -10.75
N SER A 77 11.29 21.70 -10.45
CA SER A 77 10.70 21.93 -9.13
C SER A 77 9.73 20.82 -8.73
N GLY A 78 8.84 20.42 -9.64
CA GLY A 78 7.92 19.29 -9.42
C GLY A 78 8.66 17.97 -9.19
N PHE A 79 9.72 17.73 -9.96
CA PHE A 79 10.56 16.55 -9.82
C PHE A 79 11.25 16.51 -8.44
N LEU A 80 11.83 17.60 -7.99
CA LEU A 80 12.44 17.68 -6.64
C LEU A 80 11.40 17.47 -5.55
N SER A 81 10.20 17.99 -5.71
CA SER A 81 9.10 17.79 -4.75
C SER A 81 8.70 16.32 -4.65
N THR A 82 8.66 15.60 -5.77
CA THR A 82 8.38 14.16 -5.77
C THR A 82 9.48 13.35 -5.12
N ILE A 83 10.74 13.71 -5.33
CA ILE A 83 11.88 13.06 -4.64
C ILE A 83 11.74 13.24 -3.14
N GLY A 84 11.42 14.44 -2.67
CA GLY A 84 11.15 14.69 -1.24
C GLY A 84 10.03 13.83 -0.69
N LEU A 85 8.93 13.72 -1.41
CA LEU A 85 7.80 12.86 -1.04
C LEU A 85 8.21 11.38 -0.96
N ILE A 86 8.95 10.89 -1.93
CA ILE A 86 9.43 9.50 -1.96
C ILE A 86 10.28 9.20 -0.72
N ILE A 87 11.18 10.10 -0.37
CA ILE A 87 12.04 9.96 0.81
C ILE A 87 11.19 9.92 2.08
N ILE A 88 10.26 10.85 2.24
CA ILE A 88 9.38 10.92 3.42
C ILE A 88 8.52 9.66 3.53
N LEU A 89 7.90 9.22 2.45
CA LEU A 89 7.07 8.00 2.45
C LEU A 89 7.90 6.76 2.74
N THR A 90 9.06 6.62 2.13
CA THR A 90 9.96 5.48 2.38
C THR A 90 10.34 5.39 3.84
N LEU A 91 10.78 6.49 4.44
CA LEU A 91 11.18 6.53 5.85
C LEU A 91 9.99 6.28 6.77
N GLY A 92 8.88 6.98 6.55
CA GLY A 92 7.67 6.84 7.38
C GLY A 92 7.11 5.44 7.35
N LEU A 93 6.96 4.85 6.18
CA LEU A 93 6.44 3.50 6.02
C LEU A 93 7.42 2.43 6.51
N SER A 94 8.72 2.66 6.40
CA SER A 94 9.73 1.76 6.94
C SER A 94 9.67 1.71 8.46
N ILE A 95 9.55 2.85 9.10
CA ILE A 95 9.42 2.96 10.57
C ILE A 95 8.09 2.32 11.03
N TYR A 96 7.00 2.63 10.33
CA TYR A 96 5.70 2.04 10.62
C TYR A 96 5.74 0.51 10.50
N GLY A 97 6.28 0.00 9.40
CA GLY A 97 6.39 -1.44 9.18
C GLY A 97 7.26 -2.13 10.22
N ALA A 98 8.39 -1.54 10.59
CA ALA A 98 9.27 -2.08 11.63
C ALA A 98 8.56 -2.11 12.99
N ALA A 99 7.82 -1.06 13.33
CA ALA A 99 7.11 -0.98 14.61
C ALA A 99 5.96 -1.99 14.69
N VAL A 100 5.17 -2.14 13.62
CA VAL A 100 3.98 -3.00 13.62
C VAL A 100 4.35 -4.47 13.45
N PHE A 101 5.21 -4.80 12.48
CA PHE A 101 5.49 -6.19 12.14
C PHE A 101 6.52 -6.86 13.05
N ASN A 102 7.40 -6.13 13.70
CA ASN A 102 8.31 -6.69 14.70
C ASN A 102 7.58 -7.17 15.96
N LYS A 103 6.51 -6.48 16.35
CA LYS A 103 5.65 -6.95 17.45
C LYS A 103 4.99 -8.30 17.11
N ASN A 104 4.57 -8.47 15.86
CA ASN A 104 3.92 -9.70 15.42
C ASN A 104 4.88 -10.89 15.41
N LYS A 105 6.18 -10.68 15.19
CA LYS A 105 7.18 -11.73 15.31
C LYS A 105 7.36 -12.22 16.75
N SER A 106 7.29 -11.31 17.71
CA SER A 106 7.47 -11.66 19.13
C SER A 106 6.25 -12.39 19.72
N THR A 107 5.07 -12.21 19.13
CA THR A 107 3.83 -12.86 19.57
C THR A 107 3.48 -14.11 18.76
N GLY A 108 4.31 -14.51 17.81
CA GLY A 108 4.02 -15.65 16.94
C GLY A 108 2.95 -15.40 15.89
N GLU A 109 2.45 -14.19 15.79
CA GLU A 109 1.49 -13.81 14.77
C GLU A 109 2.16 -13.54 13.43
N THR A 110 1.54 -14.02 12.38
CA THR A 110 2.03 -13.83 11.02
C THR A 110 1.73 -12.42 10.51
N ASN A 111 2.60 -11.91 9.65
CA ASN A 111 2.40 -10.62 9.03
C ASN A 111 1.14 -10.61 8.12
N PHE A 112 0.72 -9.42 7.71
CA PHE A 112 -0.50 -9.23 6.91
C PHE A 112 -0.56 -10.12 5.67
N GLY A 113 0.56 -10.30 5.00
CA GLY A 113 0.63 -11.15 3.81
C GLY A 113 0.34 -12.62 4.13
N ALA A 114 0.78 -13.10 5.27
CA ALA A 114 0.52 -14.47 5.71
C ALA A 114 -0.96 -14.70 6.04
N LEU A 115 -1.61 -13.70 6.62
CA LEU A 115 -3.04 -13.79 6.92
C LEU A 115 -3.89 -13.88 5.65
N GLN A 116 -3.51 -13.19 4.61
CA GLN A 116 -4.25 -13.22 3.35
C GLN A 116 -4.04 -14.52 2.56
N THR A 117 -2.87 -15.11 2.63
CA THR A 117 -2.60 -16.38 1.94
C THR A 117 -3.20 -17.58 2.66
N LYS A 118 -3.34 -17.53 3.98
CA LYS A 118 -3.92 -18.62 4.76
C LYS A 118 -5.43 -18.79 4.55
N LYS A 119 -6.09 -17.77 4.02
CA LYS A 119 -7.54 -17.74 3.78
C LYS A 119 -7.92 -17.78 2.29
N ALA A 120 -6.96 -17.96 1.43
CA ALA A 120 -7.23 -18.08 0.00
C ALA A 120 -7.54 -19.55 -0.37
#